data_4b8ccf5f42f0b2f5c9675b9bd6ef7b10
#
_entry.id   4b8ccf5f42f0b2f5c9675b9bd6ef7b10
#
_cell.length_a   1.000
_cell.length_b   1.000
_cell.length_c   1.000
_cell.angle_alpha   90.00
_cell.angle_beta   90.00
_cell.angle_gamma   90.00
#
_symmetry.space_group_name_H-M   'P 1'
#
loop_
_entity.id
_entity.type
_entity.pdbx_description
1 polymer ?
#
loop_
_entity_poly.entity_id
_entity_poly.type
_entity_poly.pdbx_seq_one_letter_code
_entity_poly.pdbx_strand_id
1 'polypeptide(L)'
;MYSFFGAVILAASSSSSQYTPTFPGGILIAWLICNGAKRNPIGGWLLFFYWQLYSGLLITLALFVTNIQSYIPENFDSREKYLLFLLSTVPTLMFFLIQLAVGTILLSVRTWDLLKLLRWVIIAEIAAAIVSTAIDAAYFPDNVGLNFLTIVPESLWLAYLLRSVRVKHVFQTHDWEIAVNSIYPAKPKIAT
;
A
#
# COMPACT_ATOMS: atom_id res chain seq x y z
N MET A 1 0.46 6.12 -10.17
CA MET A 1 0.19 4.75 -9.69
C MET A 1 -0.67 4.84 -8.47
N TYR A 2 -1.78 4.18 -8.51
CA TYR A 2 -2.83 4.36 -7.53
C TYR A 2 -2.60 3.41 -6.38
N SER A 3 -2.43 3.93 -5.15
CA SER A 3 -2.60 3.11 -3.96
C SER A 3 -4.01 2.51 -3.99
N PHE A 4 -4.24 1.43 -3.27
CA PHE A 4 -5.56 0.79 -3.15
C PHE A 4 -6.70 1.81 -2.92
N PHE A 5 -6.46 2.86 -2.14
CA PHE A 5 -7.43 3.95 -1.93
C PHE A 5 -7.65 4.80 -3.19
N GLY A 6 -6.61 5.08 -3.99
CA GLY A 6 -6.72 5.88 -5.21
C GLY A 6 -7.50 5.18 -6.30
N ALA A 7 -7.22 3.91 -6.55
CA ALA A 7 -7.96 3.10 -7.51
C ALA A 7 -9.45 2.98 -7.17
N VAL A 8 -9.77 3.01 -5.88
CA VAL A 8 -11.14 2.97 -5.36
C VAL A 8 -11.92 4.23 -5.69
N ILE A 9 -11.31 5.38 -5.49
CA ILE A 9 -11.97 6.66 -5.77
C ILE A 9 -12.11 6.87 -7.28
N LEU A 10 -11.13 6.43 -8.10
CA LEU A 10 -11.22 6.48 -9.55
C LEU A 10 -12.35 5.61 -10.13
N ALA A 11 -12.49 4.38 -9.62
CA ALA A 11 -13.60 3.53 -10.00
C ALA A 11 -14.95 4.17 -9.64
N ALA A 12 -15.00 5.00 -8.59
CA ALA A 12 -16.19 5.74 -8.20
C ALA A 12 -16.43 7.01 -9.02
N SER A 13 -15.39 7.63 -9.59
CA SER A 13 -15.50 8.90 -10.33
C SER A 13 -15.72 8.74 -11.85
N SER A 14 -15.32 7.61 -12.42
CA SER A 14 -15.42 7.37 -13.88
C SER A 14 -16.75 6.77 -14.36
N SER A 15 -17.66 6.43 -13.46
CA SER A 15 -18.95 5.87 -13.83
C SER A 15 -20.10 6.82 -13.51
N SER A 16 -20.58 7.55 -14.51
CA SER A 16 -21.87 8.26 -14.49
C SER A 16 -23.08 7.31 -14.54
N SER A 17 -22.94 6.03 -14.21
CA SER A 17 -24.00 5.06 -14.17
C SER A 17 -23.92 4.20 -12.90
N GLN A 18 -24.82 4.46 -11.96
CA GLN A 18 -25.41 3.54 -10.97
C GLN A 18 -24.56 2.38 -10.40
N TYR A 19 -23.28 2.59 -10.06
CA TYR A 19 -22.58 1.67 -9.18
C TYR A 19 -22.59 2.22 -7.75
N THR A 20 -23.48 1.68 -6.92
CA THR A 20 -23.36 1.84 -5.46
C THR A 20 -21.98 1.35 -5.05
N PRO A 21 -21.18 2.16 -4.34
CA PRO A 21 -19.86 1.74 -3.92
C PRO A 21 -19.98 0.63 -2.86
N THR A 22 -19.88 -0.62 -3.28
CA THR A 22 -19.73 -1.81 -2.41
C THR A 22 -18.40 -1.81 -1.64
N PHE A 23 -17.71 -0.71 -1.65
CA PHE A 23 -16.32 -0.51 -1.30
C PHE A 23 -16.02 -0.42 0.21
N PRO A 24 -16.77 0.28 1.06
CA PRO A 24 -16.50 0.29 2.49
C PRO A 24 -16.66 -1.11 3.10
N GLY A 25 -17.51 -1.95 2.53
CA GLY A 25 -17.71 -3.33 3.00
C GLY A 25 -16.47 -4.21 2.87
N GLY A 26 -15.76 -4.13 1.74
CA GLY A 26 -14.53 -4.93 1.51
C GLY A 26 -13.40 -4.59 2.48
N ILE A 27 -13.19 -3.30 2.76
CA ILE A 27 -12.19 -2.85 3.74
C ILE A 27 -12.56 -3.29 5.15
N LEU A 28 -13.83 -3.17 5.52
CA LEU A 28 -14.32 -3.61 6.83
C LEU A 28 -14.15 -5.12 7.02
N ILE A 29 -14.48 -5.93 6.00
CA ILE A 29 -14.29 -7.38 6.04
C ILE A 29 -12.81 -7.71 6.17
N ALA A 30 -11.93 -7.11 5.37
CA ALA A 30 -10.49 -7.31 5.47
C ALA A 30 -9.96 -6.91 6.86
N TRP A 31 -10.41 -5.78 7.41
CA TRP A 31 -10.05 -5.34 8.75
C TRP A 31 -10.53 -6.31 9.83
N LEU A 32 -11.76 -6.83 9.72
CA LEU A 32 -12.31 -7.82 10.67
C LEU A 32 -11.51 -9.13 10.63
N ILE A 33 -11.17 -9.65 9.45
CA ILE A 33 -10.33 -10.85 9.28
C ILE A 33 -8.95 -10.61 9.89
N CYS A 34 -8.33 -9.47 9.58
CA CYS A 34 -7.02 -9.10 10.11
C CYS A 34 -7.05 -8.97 11.65
N ASN A 35 -8.11 -8.38 12.20
CA ASN A 35 -8.28 -8.25 13.64
C ASN A 35 -8.56 -9.60 14.32
N GLY A 36 -9.28 -10.50 13.67
CA GLY A 36 -9.46 -11.89 14.14
C GLY A 36 -8.13 -12.64 14.26
N ALA A 37 -7.21 -12.41 13.34
CA ALA A 37 -5.88 -13.00 13.30
C ALA A 37 -4.83 -12.28 14.19
N LYS A 38 -5.24 -11.39 15.09
CA LYS A 38 -4.32 -10.53 15.87
C LYS A 38 -3.33 -11.27 16.78
N ARG A 39 -3.57 -12.54 17.10
CA ARG A 39 -2.63 -13.35 17.88
C ARG A 39 -1.49 -13.95 17.04
N ASN A 40 -1.69 -14.10 15.75
CA ASN A 40 -0.65 -14.61 14.85
C ASN A 40 0.49 -13.59 14.71
N PRO A 41 1.75 -14.02 14.48
CA PRO A 41 2.87 -13.11 14.23
C PRO A 41 2.58 -12.11 13.10
N ILE A 42 2.14 -12.64 11.94
CA ILE A 42 1.65 -11.84 10.81
C ILE A 42 0.13 -11.73 10.94
N GLY A 43 -0.34 -10.86 11.84
CA GLY A 43 -1.77 -10.66 12.10
C GLY A 43 -2.10 -9.20 12.42
N GLY A 44 -3.39 -8.89 12.61
CA GLY A 44 -3.84 -7.53 12.87
C GLY A 44 -3.43 -6.55 11.77
N TRP A 45 -2.92 -5.38 12.14
CA TRP A 45 -2.48 -4.34 11.19
C TRP A 45 -1.36 -4.78 10.26
N LEU A 46 -0.47 -5.69 10.70
CA LEU A 46 0.59 -6.20 9.83
C LEU A 46 0.03 -7.06 8.70
N LEU A 47 -0.97 -7.91 8.98
CA LEU A 47 -1.67 -8.66 7.95
C LEU A 47 -2.45 -7.74 7.01
N PHE A 48 -3.05 -6.66 7.53
CA PHE A 48 -3.75 -5.66 6.73
C PHE A 48 -2.80 -4.90 5.80
N PHE A 49 -1.57 -4.60 6.23
CA PHE A 49 -0.52 -4.06 5.37
C PHE A 49 -0.23 -4.98 4.18
N TYR A 50 -0.03 -6.28 4.41
CA TYR A 50 0.20 -7.24 3.33
C TYR A 50 -1.02 -7.40 2.40
N TRP A 51 -2.21 -7.43 2.98
CA TRP A 51 -3.44 -7.45 2.19
C TRP A 51 -3.53 -6.23 1.25
N GLN A 52 -3.20 -5.04 1.74
CA GLN A 52 -3.16 -3.83 0.91
C GLN A 52 -2.08 -3.93 -0.18
N LEU A 53 -0.91 -4.44 0.15
CA LEU A 53 0.21 -4.57 -0.79
C LEU A 53 -0.15 -5.49 -1.97
N TYR A 54 -0.73 -6.67 -1.70
CA TYR A 54 -1.12 -7.61 -2.75
C TYR A 54 -2.37 -7.18 -3.52
N SER A 55 -3.37 -6.62 -2.86
CA SER A 55 -4.53 -6.07 -3.56
C SER A 55 -4.16 -4.85 -4.40
N GLY A 56 -3.22 -4.04 -3.95
CA GLY A 56 -2.64 -2.94 -4.73
C GLY A 56 -1.99 -3.42 -6.02
N LEU A 57 -1.26 -4.54 -6.00
CA LEU A 57 -0.71 -5.15 -7.22
C LEU A 57 -1.81 -5.54 -8.22
N LEU A 58 -2.84 -6.26 -7.75
CA LEU A 58 -3.95 -6.70 -8.63
C LEU A 58 -4.66 -5.51 -9.27
N ILE A 59 -4.92 -4.46 -8.50
CA ILE A 59 -5.57 -3.24 -8.99
C ILE A 59 -4.66 -2.51 -9.98
N THR A 60 -3.36 -2.39 -9.67
CA THR A 60 -2.39 -1.76 -10.57
C THR A 60 -2.31 -2.49 -11.90
N LEU A 61 -2.28 -3.82 -11.90
CA LEU A 61 -2.28 -4.62 -13.11
C LEU A 61 -3.59 -4.44 -13.90
N ALA A 62 -4.74 -4.45 -13.24
CA ALA A 62 -6.02 -4.22 -13.88
C ALA A 62 -6.08 -2.83 -14.54
N LEU A 63 -5.65 -1.79 -13.83
CA LEU A 63 -5.61 -0.42 -14.36
C LEU A 63 -4.60 -0.27 -15.51
N PHE A 64 -3.44 -0.93 -15.42
CA PHE A 64 -2.47 -0.92 -16.51
C PHE A 64 -3.06 -1.54 -17.78
N VAL A 65 -3.71 -2.71 -17.66
CA VAL A 65 -4.33 -3.39 -18.81
C VAL A 65 -5.48 -2.57 -19.41
N THR A 66 -6.34 -1.99 -18.56
CA THR A 66 -7.49 -1.21 -19.04
C THR A 66 -7.09 0.14 -19.65
N ASN A 67 -5.97 0.71 -19.22
CA ASN A 67 -5.51 2.03 -19.67
C ASN A 67 -4.22 1.95 -20.49
N ILE A 68 -3.91 0.80 -21.08
CA ILE A 68 -2.65 0.60 -21.82
C ILE A 68 -2.45 1.63 -22.94
N GLN A 69 -3.53 2.10 -23.54
CA GLN A 69 -3.50 3.13 -24.59
C GLN A 69 -2.99 4.48 -24.07
N SER A 70 -3.22 4.79 -22.78
CA SER A 70 -2.71 6.02 -22.17
C SER A 70 -1.19 6.04 -22.00
N TYR A 71 -0.52 4.91 -22.21
CA TYR A 71 0.95 4.79 -22.15
C TYR A 71 1.62 4.84 -23.52
N ILE A 72 0.85 5.00 -24.59
CA ILE A 72 1.36 5.03 -25.97
C ILE A 72 1.84 6.46 -26.28
N PRO A 73 3.08 6.65 -26.78
CA PRO A 73 3.66 7.98 -27.04
C PRO A 73 2.83 8.85 -27.99
N GLU A 74 2.13 8.23 -28.95
CA GLU A 74 1.33 8.90 -29.97
C GLU A 74 0.11 9.64 -29.38
N ASN A 75 -0.30 9.32 -28.16
CA ASN A 75 -1.42 9.96 -27.49
C ASN A 75 -1.04 11.26 -26.75
N PHE A 76 0.24 11.65 -26.82
CA PHE A 76 0.75 12.87 -26.20
C PHE A 76 1.02 13.95 -27.24
N ASP A 77 0.65 15.20 -26.96
CA ASP A 77 0.85 16.36 -27.85
C ASP A 77 2.33 16.62 -28.18
N SER A 78 3.24 16.19 -27.29
CA SER A 78 4.67 16.36 -27.49
C SER A 78 5.47 15.24 -26.78
N ARG A 79 6.70 15.00 -27.31
CA ARG A 79 7.64 14.07 -26.70
C ARG A 79 8.03 14.48 -25.27
N GLU A 80 8.08 15.78 -25.00
CA GLU A 80 8.41 16.31 -23.68
C GLU A 80 7.31 15.95 -22.66
N LYS A 81 6.04 16.13 -23.01
CA LYS A 81 4.92 15.72 -22.15
C LYS A 81 4.95 14.21 -21.87
N TYR A 82 5.24 13.39 -22.87
CA TYR A 82 5.38 11.95 -22.68
C TYR A 82 6.52 11.61 -21.70
N LEU A 83 7.69 12.24 -21.84
CA LEU A 83 8.80 12.03 -20.91
C LEU A 83 8.47 12.48 -19.47
N LEU A 84 7.77 13.60 -19.30
CA LEU A 84 7.30 14.06 -17.99
C LEU A 84 6.29 13.08 -17.37
N PHE A 85 5.38 12.54 -18.19
CA PHE A 85 4.45 11.49 -17.75
C PHE A 85 5.21 10.22 -17.28
N LEU A 86 6.20 9.77 -18.03
CA LEU A 86 7.02 8.64 -17.61
C LEU A 86 7.81 8.95 -16.33
N LEU A 87 8.36 10.15 -16.21
CA LEU A 87 9.11 10.58 -15.04
C LEU A 87 8.21 10.65 -13.78
N SER A 88 6.95 11.03 -13.94
CA SER A 88 5.99 11.04 -12.83
C SER A 88 5.51 9.62 -12.46
N THR A 89 5.37 8.72 -13.41
CA THR A 89 4.72 7.41 -13.20
C THR A 89 5.71 6.28 -12.89
N VAL A 90 6.81 6.18 -13.65
CA VAL A 90 7.72 5.03 -13.61
C VAL A 90 8.43 4.88 -12.26
N PRO A 91 8.99 5.95 -11.63
CA PRO A 91 9.68 5.79 -10.35
C PRO A 91 8.78 5.25 -9.25
N THR A 92 7.56 5.76 -9.13
CA THR A 92 6.57 5.30 -8.15
C THR A 92 6.20 3.83 -8.37
N LEU A 93 6.01 3.43 -9.64
CA LEU A 93 5.76 2.02 -9.98
C LEU A 93 6.95 1.13 -9.61
N MET A 94 8.17 1.55 -9.90
CA MET A 94 9.37 0.78 -9.55
C MET A 94 9.52 0.59 -8.04
N PHE A 95 9.35 1.66 -7.25
CA PHE A 95 9.43 1.55 -5.78
C PHE A 95 8.33 0.65 -5.22
N PHE A 96 7.11 0.71 -5.74
CA PHE A 96 6.05 -0.21 -5.35
C PHE A 96 6.40 -1.68 -5.65
N LEU A 97 6.96 -1.99 -6.83
CA LEU A 97 7.39 -3.35 -7.16
C LEU A 97 8.53 -3.83 -6.24
N ILE A 98 9.47 -2.95 -5.91
CA ILE A 98 10.54 -3.23 -4.94
C ILE A 98 9.94 -3.46 -3.55
N GLN A 99 8.98 -2.63 -3.11
CA GLN A 99 8.27 -2.78 -1.84
C GLN A 99 7.54 -4.12 -1.77
N LEU A 100 6.85 -4.51 -2.85
CA LEU A 100 6.19 -5.81 -2.96
C LEU A 100 7.18 -6.96 -2.85
N ALA A 101 8.31 -6.90 -3.56
CA ALA A 101 9.33 -7.94 -3.51
C ALA A 101 9.96 -8.05 -2.12
N VAL A 102 10.42 -6.93 -1.55
CA VAL A 102 11.02 -6.90 -0.20
C VAL A 102 10.01 -7.33 0.86
N GLY A 103 8.75 -6.85 0.77
CA GLY A 103 7.67 -7.25 1.67
C GLY A 103 7.39 -8.75 1.60
N THR A 104 7.36 -9.34 0.40
CA THR A 104 7.16 -10.79 0.21
C THR A 104 8.32 -11.61 0.82
N ILE A 105 9.56 -11.20 0.59
CA ILE A 105 10.75 -11.86 1.19
C ILE A 105 10.68 -11.75 2.72
N LEU A 106 10.25 -10.60 3.24
CA LEU A 106 10.15 -10.35 4.69
C LEU A 106 9.12 -11.27 5.38
N LEU A 107 8.09 -11.75 4.68
CA LEU A 107 7.15 -12.75 5.20
C LEU A 107 7.86 -14.06 5.56
N SER A 108 8.84 -14.46 4.74
CA SER A 108 9.55 -15.73 4.89
C SER A 108 10.74 -15.61 5.83
N VAL A 109 11.57 -14.57 5.65
CA VAL A 109 12.88 -14.46 6.32
C VAL A 109 12.81 -13.69 7.65
N ARG A 110 11.87 -12.78 7.81
CA ARG A 110 11.57 -12.00 9.04
C ARG A 110 12.79 -11.36 9.71
N THR A 111 13.75 -10.84 8.94
CA THR A 111 14.94 -10.19 9.49
C THR A 111 14.75 -8.70 9.70
N TRP A 112 15.44 -8.16 10.70
CA TRP A 112 15.43 -6.74 11.01
C TRP A 112 16.01 -5.87 9.89
N ASP A 113 17.01 -6.39 9.17
CA ASP A 113 17.64 -5.63 8.08
C ASP A 113 16.76 -5.52 6.85
N LEU A 114 15.99 -6.58 6.53
CA LEU A 114 14.96 -6.50 5.49
C LEU A 114 13.84 -5.52 5.86
N LEU A 115 13.47 -5.46 7.14
CA LEU A 115 12.50 -4.46 7.62
C LEU A 115 13.04 -3.04 7.48
N LYS A 116 14.34 -2.81 7.78
CA LYS A 116 14.97 -1.50 7.52
C LYS A 116 14.94 -1.16 6.04
N LEU A 117 15.29 -2.13 5.18
CA LEU A 117 15.23 -1.95 3.73
C LEU A 117 13.81 -1.58 3.28
N LEU A 118 12.79 -2.30 3.74
CA LEU A 118 11.39 -1.99 3.45
C LEU A 118 11.01 -0.55 3.83
N ARG A 119 11.44 -0.09 5.02
CA ARG A 119 11.21 1.31 5.45
C ARG A 119 11.86 2.33 4.52
N TRP A 120 13.09 2.07 4.07
CA TRP A 120 13.78 2.94 3.12
C TRP A 120 13.11 2.96 1.75
N VAL A 121 12.60 1.82 1.29
CA VAL A 121 11.83 1.73 0.04
C VAL A 121 10.55 2.56 0.13
N ILE A 122 9.80 2.47 1.25
CA ILE A 122 8.61 3.29 1.47
C ILE A 122 8.95 4.78 1.51
N ILE A 123 10.04 5.17 2.16
CA ILE A 123 10.51 6.57 2.17
C ILE A 123 10.82 7.05 0.75
N ALA A 124 11.49 6.22 -0.05
CA ALA A 124 11.82 6.55 -1.43
C ALA A 124 10.56 6.64 -2.32
N GLU A 125 9.57 5.78 -2.09
CA GLU A 125 8.27 5.82 -2.78
C GLU A 125 7.51 7.10 -2.44
N ILE A 126 7.46 7.50 -1.16
CA ILE A 126 6.85 8.77 -0.74
C ILE A 126 7.55 9.96 -1.41
N ALA A 127 8.89 9.96 -1.44
CA ALA A 127 9.66 11.02 -2.08
C ALA A 127 9.39 11.06 -3.59
N ALA A 128 9.33 9.92 -4.27
CA ALA A 128 8.96 9.83 -5.68
C ALA A 128 7.54 10.35 -5.92
N ALA A 129 6.57 10.00 -5.06
CA ALA A 129 5.20 10.48 -5.17
C ALA A 129 5.07 12.00 -4.96
N ILE A 130 5.90 12.60 -4.10
CA ILE A 130 5.97 14.08 -3.93
C ILE A 130 6.48 14.74 -5.21
N VAL A 131 7.55 14.20 -5.82
CA VAL A 131 8.08 14.71 -7.10
C VAL A 131 7.04 14.54 -8.21
N SER A 132 6.39 13.38 -8.27
CA SER A 132 5.28 13.10 -9.19
C SER A 132 4.15 14.13 -9.04
N THR A 133 3.77 14.44 -7.79
CA THR A 133 2.74 15.46 -7.51
C THR A 133 3.13 16.83 -8.06
N ALA A 134 4.40 17.23 -7.95
CA ALA A 134 4.88 18.51 -8.47
C ALA A 134 4.83 18.56 -10.01
N ILE A 135 5.20 17.47 -10.69
CA ILE A 135 5.10 17.34 -12.15
C ILE A 135 3.63 17.35 -12.58
N ASP A 136 2.79 16.57 -11.92
CA ASP A 136 1.39 16.43 -12.27
C ASP A 136 0.63 17.75 -12.01
N ALA A 137 0.94 18.49 -10.97
CA ALA A 137 0.35 19.80 -10.72
C ALA A 137 0.63 20.83 -11.84
N ALA A 138 1.79 20.69 -12.51
CA ALA A 138 2.16 21.59 -13.59
C ALA A 138 1.63 21.14 -14.97
N TYR A 139 1.53 19.84 -15.23
CA TYR A 139 1.30 19.28 -16.56
C TYR A 139 0.07 18.37 -16.66
N PHE A 140 -0.36 17.74 -15.56
CA PHE A 140 -1.43 16.75 -15.50
C PHE A 140 -2.32 16.96 -14.27
N PRO A 141 -3.02 18.11 -14.13
CA PRO A 141 -3.70 18.49 -12.88
C PRO A 141 -4.73 17.47 -12.40
N ASP A 142 -5.34 16.71 -13.30
CA ASP A 142 -6.30 15.65 -12.97
C ASP A 142 -5.68 14.50 -12.16
N ASN A 143 -4.35 14.32 -12.23
CA ASN A 143 -3.64 13.24 -11.54
C ASN A 143 -3.20 13.63 -10.11
N VAL A 144 -3.18 14.91 -9.76
CA VAL A 144 -2.67 15.40 -8.47
C VAL A 144 -3.36 14.72 -7.28
N GLY A 145 -4.69 14.59 -7.33
CA GLY A 145 -5.46 13.94 -6.27
C GLY A 145 -5.04 12.49 -6.00
N LEU A 146 -4.57 11.80 -7.02
CA LEU A 146 -4.16 10.40 -6.96
C LEU A 146 -2.84 10.21 -6.23
N ASN A 147 -1.91 11.13 -6.38
CA ASN A 147 -0.63 11.09 -5.67
C ASN A 147 -0.81 11.25 -4.16
N PHE A 148 -1.75 12.10 -3.70
CA PHE A 148 -2.09 12.19 -2.29
C PHE A 148 -2.61 10.88 -1.72
N LEU A 149 -3.35 10.11 -2.52
CA LEU A 149 -3.85 8.79 -2.14
C LEU A 149 -2.74 7.73 -2.04
N THR A 150 -1.55 8.01 -2.55
CA THR A 150 -0.35 7.20 -2.33
C THR A 150 0.43 7.70 -1.10
N ILE A 151 0.69 9.00 -1.02
CA ILE A 151 1.51 9.59 0.05
C ILE A 151 0.93 9.34 1.44
N VAL A 152 -0.39 9.53 1.62
CA VAL A 152 -1.02 9.43 2.95
C VAL A 152 -0.98 8.00 3.50
N PRO A 153 -1.46 6.96 2.78
CA PRO A 153 -1.37 5.59 3.28
C PRO A 153 0.06 5.11 3.51
N GLU A 154 0.98 5.41 2.60
CA GLU A 154 2.39 4.99 2.76
C GLU A 154 3.04 5.65 3.98
N SER A 155 2.72 6.92 4.27
CA SER A 155 3.17 7.60 5.47
C SER A 155 2.60 6.95 6.74
N LEU A 156 1.34 6.52 6.74
CA LEU A 156 0.74 5.80 7.86
C LEU A 156 1.39 4.42 8.06
N TRP A 157 1.69 3.69 6.98
CA TRP A 157 2.40 2.42 7.06
C TRP A 157 3.82 2.57 7.56
N LEU A 158 4.53 3.60 7.09
CA LEU A 158 5.86 3.91 7.61
C LEU A 158 5.82 4.19 9.12
N ALA A 159 4.89 5.02 9.57
CA ALA A 159 4.70 5.32 10.98
C ALA A 159 4.37 4.05 11.79
N TYR A 160 3.51 3.17 11.26
CA TYR A 160 3.19 1.88 11.89
C TYR A 160 4.43 0.98 11.98
N LEU A 161 5.17 0.80 10.89
CA LEU A 161 6.37 -0.04 10.86
C LEU A 161 7.47 0.48 11.77
N LEU A 162 7.55 1.79 12.02
CA LEU A 162 8.52 2.40 12.92
C LEU A 162 8.14 2.25 14.40
N ARG A 163 6.85 2.37 14.74
CA ARG A 163 6.37 2.51 16.13
C ARG A 163 5.74 1.25 16.71
N SER A 164 5.34 0.30 15.88
CA SER A 164 4.57 -0.86 16.34
C SER A 164 5.40 -1.78 17.23
N VAL A 165 4.87 -2.07 18.42
CA VAL A 165 5.41 -3.07 19.35
C VAL A 165 5.43 -4.46 18.67
N ARG A 166 4.36 -4.81 17.95
CA ARG A 166 4.30 -6.06 17.19
C ARG A 166 5.46 -6.21 16.22
N VAL A 167 5.74 -5.17 15.43
CA VAL A 167 6.81 -5.18 14.42
C VAL A 167 8.16 -5.47 15.09
N LYS A 168 8.42 -4.90 16.28
CA LYS A 168 9.63 -5.20 17.04
C LYS A 168 9.68 -6.67 17.45
N HIS A 169 8.61 -7.21 18.07
CA HIS A 169 8.58 -8.60 18.54
C HIS A 169 8.64 -9.63 17.39
N VAL A 170 8.10 -9.31 16.22
CA VAL A 170 8.12 -10.22 15.06
C VAL A 170 9.45 -10.21 14.33
N PHE A 171 10.07 -9.02 14.13
CA PHE A 171 11.21 -8.86 13.22
C PHE A 171 12.54 -8.58 13.92
N GLN A 172 12.52 -8.13 15.18
CA GLN A 172 13.74 -7.81 15.92
C GLN A 172 14.06 -8.83 17.03
N THR A 173 13.10 -9.11 17.91
CA THR A 173 13.33 -10.00 19.06
C THR A 173 12.89 -11.43 18.79
N HIS A 174 12.04 -11.66 17.81
CA HIS A 174 11.46 -12.97 17.43
C HIS A 174 10.71 -13.68 18.57
N ASP A 175 10.24 -12.93 19.56
CA ASP A 175 9.61 -13.43 20.79
C ASP A 175 8.09 -13.15 20.83
N TRP A 176 7.46 -12.97 19.66
CA TRP A 176 6.04 -12.67 19.55
C TRP A 176 5.15 -13.70 20.28
N GLU A 177 5.50 -14.98 20.22
CA GLU A 177 4.73 -16.03 20.87
C GLU A 177 4.69 -15.86 22.40
N ILE A 178 5.75 -15.31 22.99
CA ILE A 178 5.82 -14.99 24.43
C ILE A 178 5.08 -13.68 24.71
N ALA A 179 5.36 -12.66 23.90
CA ALA A 179 4.81 -11.31 24.08
C ALA A 179 3.29 -11.25 23.83
N VAL A 180 2.75 -12.10 22.95
CA VAL A 180 1.33 -12.09 22.60
C VAL A 180 0.40 -12.32 23.79
N ASN A 181 0.82 -13.14 24.76
CA ASN A 181 0.01 -13.46 25.94
C ASN A 181 -0.05 -12.28 26.92
N SER A 182 0.99 -11.44 26.97
CA SER A 182 0.97 -10.21 27.79
C SER A 182 0.17 -9.09 27.10
N ILE A 183 0.23 -9.01 25.78
CA ILE A 183 -0.46 -7.98 24.98
C ILE A 183 -1.95 -8.32 24.79
N TYR A 184 -2.26 -9.60 24.62
CA TYR A 184 -3.62 -10.12 24.43
C TYR A 184 -3.90 -11.27 25.41
N PRO A 185 -4.11 -11.00 26.71
CA PRO A 185 -4.37 -12.05 27.69
C PRO A 185 -5.57 -12.89 27.26
N ALA A 186 -5.47 -14.20 27.52
CA ALA A 186 -6.59 -15.11 27.28
C ALA A 186 -7.76 -14.69 28.17
N LYS A 187 -8.97 -14.63 27.62
CA LYS A 187 -10.17 -14.41 28.46
C LYS A 187 -10.23 -15.55 29.50
N PRO A 188 -10.47 -15.22 30.80
CA PRO A 188 -10.68 -16.26 31.80
C PRO A 188 -11.80 -17.17 31.32
N LYS A 189 -11.57 -18.49 31.32
CA LYS A 189 -12.63 -19.47 31.10
C LYS A 189 -13.61 -19.29 32.25
N ILE A 190 -14.80 -18.78 31.96
CA ILE A 190 -15.90 -18.79 32.92
C ILE A 190 -16.21 -20.27 33.13
N ALA A 191 -15.91 -20.78 34.33
CA ALA A 191 -16.30 -22.13 34.73
C ALA A 191 -17.82 -22.16 34.71
N THR A 192 -18.39 -22.88 33.76
CA THR A 192 -19.82 -23.23 33.70
C THR A 192 -20.06 -24.47 34.53
#